data_c55a962645fb66a85dae255a823b5bb5
#
_entry.id   c55a962645fb66a85dae255a823b5bb5
#
_cell.length_a   1.000
_cell.length_b   1.000
_cell.length_c   1.000
_cell.angle_alpha   90.00
_cell.angle_beta   90.00
_cell.angle_gamma   90.00
#
_symmetry.space_group_name_H-M   'P 1'
#
loop_
_entity.id
_entity.type
_entity.pdbx_description
1 polymer ?
#
loop_
_entity_poly.entity_id
_entity_poly.type
_entity_poly.pdbx_seq_one_letter_code
_entity_poly.pdbx_strand_id
1 'polypeptide(L)'
;MIVAGTVTLKMAPVVQRIYAQMPDPKWVIAMGACASVGGPFNSYSVLQGVDKIVPVDVYVVGCPPRPENLFYGLLKLQDKIDQMSVARRPTAIRLKEEMVEDFAQRMQVVQQVKEGAVSEIADTHGA
;
A
#
# COMPACT_ATOMS: atom_id res chain seq x y z
N MET A 1 -5.82 -10.35 -4.82
CA MET A 1 -6.18 -8.90 -4.66
C MET A 1 -5.51 -8.11 -5.76
N ILE A 2 -6.23 -7.18 -6.38
CA ILE A 2 -5.64 -6.22 -7.34
C ILE A 2 -5.65 -4.85 -6.66
N VAL A 3 -4.49 -4.22 -6.54
CA VAL A 3 -4.35 -2.85 -6.03
C VAL A 3 -4.09 -1.93 -7.21
N ALA A 4 -4.98 -0.98 -7.45
CA ALA A 4 -4.94 -0.06 -8.58
C ALA A 4 -5.07 1.39 -8.10
N GLY A 5 -4.32 2.28 -8.73
CA GLY A 5 -4.34 3.70 -8.42
C GLY A 5 -3.39 4.12 -7.30
N THR A 6 -3.46 5.39 -6.95
CA THR A 6 -2.60 5.99 -5.92
C THR A 6 -3.05 5.57 -4.52
N VAL A 7 -2.15 4.98 -3.76
CA VAL A 7 -2.40 4.62 -2.35
C VAL A 7 -1.86 5.73 -1.46
N THR A 8 -2.75 6.35 -0.70
CA THR A 8 -2.35 7.36 0.28
C THR A 8 -1.93 6.70 1.59
N LEU A 9 -1.12 7.41 2.38
CA LEU A 9 -0.73 6.95 3.71
C LEU A 9 -1.94 6.72 4.63
N LYS A 10 -3.02 7.48 4.44
CA LYS A 10 -4.29 7.28 5.14
C LYS A 10 -4.98 5.96 4.78
N MET A 11 -4.89 5.53 3.52
CA MET A 11 -5.51 4.30 3.03
C MET A 11 -4.64 3.06 3.25
N ALA A 12 -3.36 3.22 3.47
CA ALA A 12 -2.42 2.11 3.66
C ALA A 12 -2.87 1.10 4.75
N PRO A 13 -3.32 1.53 5.96
CA PRO A 13 -3.82 0.60 6.98
C PRO A 13 -5.08 -0.16 6.55
N VAL A 14 -5.94 0.47 5.73
CA VAL A 14 -7.15 -0.18 5.21
C VAL A 14 -6.79 -1.30 4.23
N VAL A 15 -5.84 -1.04 3.31
CA VAL A 15 -5.35 -2.04 2.36
C VAL A 15 -4.72 -3.24 3.10
N GLN A 16 -3.92 -2.99 4.14
CA GLN A 16 -3.36 -4.04 4.99
C GLN A 16 -4.44 -4.88 5.68
N ARG A 17 -5.47 -4.23 6.21
CA ARG A 17 -6.59 -4.92 6.88
C ARG A 17 -7.35 -5.80 5.91
N ILE A 18 -7.64 -5.31 4.70
CA ILE A 18 -8.30 -6.11 3.66
C ILE A 18 -7.44 -7.32 3.30
N TYR A 19 -6.13 -7.11 3.12
CA TYR A 19 -5.22 -8.21 2.83
C TYR A 19 -5.19 -9.25 3.96
N ALA A 20 -5.17 -8.83 5.22
CA ALA A 20 -5.17 -9.73 6.36
C ALA A 20 -6.46 -10.56 6.47
N GLN A 21 -7.60 -10.03 6.02
CA GLN A 21 -8.89 -10.71 6.02
C GLN A 21 -9.07 -11.71 4.87
N MET A 22 -8.21 -11.66 3.86
CA MET A 22 -8.27 -12.62 2.76
C MET A 22 -7.81 -14.00 3.21
N PRO A 23 -8.54 -15.07 2.84
CA PRO A 23 -8.11 -16.43 3.11
C PRO A 23 -6.86 -16.81 2.31
N ASP A 24 -6.06 -17.72 2.83
CA ASP A 24 -4.95 -18.32 2.10
C ASP A 24 -5.48 -19.49 1.21
N PRO A 25 -4.89 -19.67 0.02
CA PRO A 25 -3.79 -18.93 -0.63
C PRO A 25 -4.27 -17.58 -1.21
N LYS A 26 -3.45 -16.55 -1.08
CA LYS A 26 -3.76 -15.19 -1.57
C LYS A 26 -2.59 -14.60 -2.36
N TRP A 27 -2.92 -13.85 -3.41
CA TRP A 27 -1.95 -13.20 -4.29
C TRP A 27 -2.31 -11.74 -4.49
N VAL A 28 -1.30 -10.91 -4.73
CA VAL A 28 -1.45 -9.47 -4.91
C VAL A 28 -0.84 -9.04 -6.24
N ILE A 29 -1.63 -8.33 -7.01
CA ILE A 29 -1.20 -7.66 -8.25
C ILE A 29 -1.19 -6.16 -7.99
N ALA A 30 -0.05 -5.51 -8.20
CA ALA A 30 0.08 -4.06 -8.22
C ALA A 30 -0.14 -3.56 -9.66
N MET A 31 -1.24 -2.88 -9.90
CA MET A 31 -1.63 -2.42 -11.22
C MET A 31 -1.25 -0.94 -11.43
N GLY A 32 -0.36 -0.72 -12.38
CA GLY A 32 0.08 0.61 -12.79
C GLY A 32 1.21 1.19 -11.96
N ALA A 33 1.77 2.30 -12.44
CA ALA A 33 2.90 2.98 -11.81
C ALA A 33 2.55 3.51 -10.41
N CYS A 34 1.31 3.98 -10.22
CA CYS A 34 0.90 4.52 -8.92
C CYS A 34 0.92 3.49 -7.79
N ALA A 35 0.41 2.28 -8.05
CA ALA A 35 0.45 1.20 -7.07
C ALA A 35 1.87 0.60 -6.92
N SER A 36 2.64 0.57 -8.00
CA SER A 36 3.97 -0.06 -7.99
C SER A 36 5.03 0.78 -7.28
N VAL A 37 5.09 2.08 -7.55
CA VAL A 37 6.15 2.98 -7.07
C VAL A 37 5.66 4.35 -6.61
N GLY A 38 4.35 4.57 -6.53
CA GLY A 38 3.77 5.88 -6.21
C GLY A 38 3.52 6.76 -7.44
N GLY A 39 3.92 6.32 -8.64
CA GLY A 39 3.79 7.08 -9.89
C GLY A 39 4.59 8.40 -9.86
N PRO A 40 4.07 9.45 -10.52
CA PRO A 40 4.70 10.77 -10.52
C PRO A 40 4.48 11.54 -9.20
N PHE A 41 3.71 10.99 -8.27
CA PHE A 41 3.30 11.68 -7.04
C PHE A 41 4.25 11.36 -5.88
N ASN A 42 5.41 11.98 -5.87
CA ASN A 42 6.36 11.85 -4.77
C ASN A 42 6.08 12.90 -3.70
N SER A 43 5.04 12.68 -2.90
CA SER A 43 4.65 13.58 -1.83
C SER A 43 4.59 12.85 -0.47
N TYR A 44 4.56 13.63 0.61
CA TYR A 44 4.48 13.12 1.98
C TYR A 44 3.18 12.34 2.29
N SER A 45 2.14 12.52 1.48
CA SER A 45 0.82 11.90 1.68
C SER A 45 0.63 10.61 0.87
N VAL A 46 1.51 10.31 -0.07
CA VAL A 46 1.40 9.17 -0.98
C VAL A 46 2.39 8.09 -0.60
N LEU A 47 1.88 6.84 -0.54
CA LEU A 47 2.71 5.66 -0.34
C LEU A 47 3.50 5.36 -1.63
N GLN A 48 4.81 5.29 -1.50
CA GLN A 48 5.73 5.05 -2.62
C GLN A 48 5.90 3.53 -2.86
N GLY A 49 4.84 2.91 -3.33
CA GLY A 49 4.76 1.47 -3.62
C GLY A 49 3.96 0.68 -2.60
N VAL A 50 3.04 -0.14 -3.09
CA VAL A 50 2.18 -0.98 -2.24
C VAL A 50 2.94 -2.16 -1.64
N ASP A 51 4.10 -2.50 -2.20
CA ASP A 51 5.02 -3.53 -1.70
C ASP A 51 5.56 -3.24 -0.29
N LYS A 52 5.49 -1.98 0.13
CA LYS A 52 5.88 -1.58 1.49
C LYS A 52 4.89 -2.01 2.57
N ILE A 53 3.65 -2.29 2.19
CA ILE A 53 2.58 -2.63 3.12
C ILE A 53 2.02 -4.04 2.94
N VAL A 54 2.06 -4.59 1.72
CA VAL A 54 1.64 -5.96 1.41
C VAL A 54 2.62 -6.60 0.42
N PRO A 55 2.85 -7.92 0.47
CA PRO A 55 3.70 -8.59 -0.51
C PRO A 55 3.03 -8.58 -1.88
N VAL A 56 3.74 -8.12 -2.90
CA VAL A 56 3.28 -8.08 -4.28
C VAL A 56 3.84 -9.28 -5.05
N ASP A 57 2.96 -9.99 -5.74
CA ASP A 57 3.33 -11.14 -6.55
C ASP A 57 3.63 -10.77 -8.00
N VAL A 58 2.87 -9.84 -8.56
CA VAL A 58 3.01 -9.39 -9.94
C VAL A 58 2.80 -7.89 -10.04
N TYR A 59 3.65 -7.24 -10.82
CA TYR A 59 3.54 -5.83 -11.18
C TYR A 59 3.07 -5.68 -12.62
N VAL A 60 2.02 -4.90 -12.83
CA VAL A 60 1.49 -4.57 -14.16
C VAL A 60 1.93 -3.16 -14.52
N VAL A 61 2.76 -3.03 -15.56
CA VAL A 61 3.34 -1.74 -15.98
C VAL A 61 2.35 -0.91 -16.81
N GLY A 62 2.43 0.39 -16.66
CA GLY A 62 1.64 1.38 -17.42
C GLY A 62 1.13 2.51 -16.54
N CYS A 63 0.73 3.63 -17.17
CA CYS A 63 0.15 4.78 -16.49
C CYS A 63 -0.86 5.49 -17.41
N PRO A 64 -2.10 5.00 -17.48
CA PRO A 64 -2.64 3.73 -16.99
C PRO A 64 -2.14 2.51 -17.78
N PRO A 65 -2.19 1.29 -17.22
CA PRO A 65 -1.86 0.09 -17.95
C PRO A 65 -2.87 -0.20 -19.06
N ARG A 66 -2.39 -0.70 -20.19
CA ARG A 66 -3.26 -1.20 -21.24
C ARG A 66 -3.89 -2.54 -20.83
N PRO A 67 -5.06 -2.90 -21.38
CA PRO A 67 -5.71 -4.18 -21.08
C PRO A 67 -4.80 -5.39 -21.34
N GLU A 68 -4.00 -5.36 -22.40
CA GLU A 68 -3.05 -6.41 -22.74
C GLU A 68 -2.02 -6.63 -21.63
N ASN A 69 -1.54 -5.55 -21.00
CA ASN A 69 -0.59 -5.64 -19.89
C ASN A 69 -1.22 -6.29 -18.66
N LEU A 70 -2.49 -6.03 -18.40
CA LEU A 70 -3.22 -6.69 -17.31
C LEU A 70 -3.39 -8.19 -17.59
N PHE A 71 -3.78 -8.57 -18.81
CA PHE A 71 -3.87 -9.98 -19.20
C PHE A 71 -2.52 -10.68 -19.11
N TYR A 72 -1.46 -10.04 -19.55
CA TYR A 72 -0.10 -10.57 -19.40
C TYR A 72 0.27 -10.77 -17.92
N GLY A 73 -0.07 -9.81 -17.06
CA GLY A 73 0.12 -9.93 -15.61
C GLY A 73 -0.63 -11.10 -15.00
N LEU A 74 -1.87 -11.35 -15.46
CA LEU A 74 -2.67 -12.51 -15.01
C LEU A 74 -2.05 -13.84 -15.46
N LEU A 75 -1.58 -13.93 -16.71
CA LEU A 75 -0.87 -15.13 -17.20
C LEU A 75 0.41 -15.38 -16.41
N LYS A 76 1.17 -14.33 -16.09
CA LYS A 76 2.36 -14.45 -15.23
C LYS A 76 2.02 -14.91 -13.81
N LEU A 77 0.87 -14.49 -13.28
CA LEU A 77 0.41 -14.97 -12.00
C LEU A 77 0.03 -16.45 -12.05
N GLN A 78 -0.62 -16.91 -13.12
CA GLN A 78 -0.94 -18.32 -13.33
C GLN A 78 0.33 -19.19 -13.36
N ASP A 79 1.32 -18.80 -14.17
CA ASP A 79 2.62 -19.48 -14.22
C ASP A 79 3.26 -19.58 -12.82
N LYS A 80 3.17 -18.50 -12.05
CA LYS A 80 3.70 -18.46 -10.68
C LYS A 80 2.95 -19.40 -9.74
N ILE A 81 1.64 -19.50 -9.88
CA ILE A 81 0.79 -20.41 -9.10
C ILE A 81 1.11 -21.87 -9.41
N ASP A 82 1.27 -22.20 -10.69
CA ASP A 82 1.58 -23.57 -11.14
C ASP A 82 2.96 -24.03 -10.65
N GLN A 83 3.92 -23.10 -10.55
CA GLN A 83 5.26 -23.37 -10.03
C GLN A 83 5.32 -23.46 -8.50
N MET A 84 4.37 -22.85 -7.80
CA MET A 84 4.30 -22.86 -6.34
C MET A 84 3.44 -24.02 -5.85
N SER A 85 4.02 -24.93 -5.08
CA SER A 85 3.23 -25.81 -4.22
C SER A 85 2.50 -24.95 -3.18
N VAL A 86 1.17 -25.05 -3.13
CA VAL A 86 0.29 -24.32 -2.19
C VAL A 86 0.74 -24.47 -0.73
N ALA A 87 1.35 -25.62 -0.41
CA ALA A 87 1.86 -25.93 0.93
C ALA A 87 3.13 -25.16 1.34
N ARG A 88 3.81 -24.49 0.41
CA ARG A 88 5.13 -23.89 0.66
C ARG A 88 5.13 -22.38 0.85
N ARG A 89 3.98 -21.71 0.80
CA ARG A 89 3.89 -20.28 1.01
C ARG A 89 3.94 -19.97 2.51
N PRO A 90 4.93 -19.19 3.00
CA PRO A 90 4.92 -18.77 4.39
C PRO A 90 3.70 -17.87 4.62
N THR A 91 2.80 -18.32 5.46
CA THR A 91 1.53 -17.66 5.81
C THR A 91 1.75 -16.39 6.67
N ALA A 92 2.95 -16.21 7.17
CA ALA A 92 3.29 -15.11 8.05
C ALA A 92 3.92 -13.97 7.27
N ILE A 93 3.12 -12.97 6.91
CA ILE A 93 3.64 -11.63 6.77
C ILE A 93 4.01 -11.19 8.20
N ARG A 94 5.25 -11.35 8.57
CA ARG A 94 5.83 -10.46 9.57
C ARG A 94 5.85 -9.09 8.91
N LEU A 95 4.80 -8.31 9.15
CA LEU A 95 4.92 -6.86 9.06
C LEU A 95 6.19 -6.56 9.83
N LYS A 96 7.18 -5.95 9.19
CA LYS A 96 8.34 -5.46 9.92
C LYS A 96 7.77 -4.52 10.96
N GLU A 97 7.86 -4.89 12.22
CA GLU A 97 7.37 -4.13 13.37
C GLU A 97 7.87 -2.69 13.28
N GLU A 98 9.09 -2.49 12.79
CA GLU A 98 9.70 -1.21 12.46
C GLU A 98 8.84 -0.32 11.53
N MET A 99 8.14 -0.89 10.54
CA MET A 99 7.31 -0.10 9.63
C MET A 99 5.98 0.32 10.28
N VAL A 100 5.46 -0.49 11.19
CA VAL A 100 4.24 -0.16 11.95
C VAL A 100 4.55 0.94 12.97
N GLU A 101 5.71 0.86 13.61
CA GLU A 101 6.16 1.88 14.56
C GLU A 101 6.47 3.21 13.89
N ASP A 102 7.18 3.21 12.75
CA ASP A 102 7.45 4.43 11.98
C ASP A 102 6.14 5.08 11.49
N PHE A 103 5.18 4.27 11.08
CA PHE A 103 3.86 4.75 10.68
C PHE A 103 3.06 5.34 11.85
N ALA A 104 3.10 4.69 13.00
CA ALA A 104 2.44 5.18 14.22
C ALA A 104 3.08 6.50 14.70
N GLN A 105 4.41 6.61 14.68
CA GLN A 105 5.12 7.83 15.01
C GLN A 105 4.78 8.99 14.08
N ARG A 106 4.73 8.76 12.77
CA ARG A 106 4.35 9.79 11.79
C ARG A 106 2.91 10.25 11.98
N MET A 107 2.00 9.36 12.33
CA MET A 107 0.61 9.73 12.63
C MET A 107 0.50 10.55 13.92
N GLN A 108 1.30 10.25 14.94
CA GLN A 108 1.35 11.05 16.18
C GLN A 108 1.89 12.46 15.93
N VAL A 109 2.95 12.60 15.12
CA VAL A 109 3.49 13.92 14.74
C VAL A 109 2.45 14.76 13.99
N VAL A 110 1.69 14.16 13.08
CA VAL A 110 0.61 14.86 12.37
C VAL A 110 -0.52 15.30 13.31
N GLN A 111 -0.84 14.52 14.33
CA GLN A 111 -1.81 14.92 15.36
C GLN A 111 -1.30 16.06 16.21
N GLN A 112 -0.05 16.01 16.67
CA GLN A 112 0.57 17.09 17.44
C GLN A 112 0.63 18.42 16.68
N VAL A 113 0.96 18.37 15.37
CA VAL A 113 0.95 19.56 14.52
C VAL A 113 -0.46 20.15 14.37
N LYS A 114 -1.50 19.30 14.29
CA LYS A 114 -2.89 19.76 14.24
C LYS A 114 -3.33 20.42 15.55
N GLU A 115 -2.96 19.84 16.67
CA GLU A 115 -3.29 20.36 18.00
C GLU A 115 -2.55 21.68 18.28
N GLY A 116 -1.27 21.79 17.89
CA GLY A 116 -0.50 23.02 17.97
C GLY A 116 -1.04 24.14 17.08
N ALA A 117 -1.44 23.83 15.83
CA ALA A 117 -2.01 24.83 14.92
C ALA A 117 -3.39 25.34 15.38
N VAL A 118 -4.16 24.50 16.06
CA VAL A 118 -5.47 24.91 16.60
C VAL A 118 -5.31 25.83 17.82
N SER A 119 -4.30 25.62 18.66
CA SER A 119 -4.02 26.50 19.80
C SER A 119 -3.56 27.90 19.37
N GLU A 120 -2.71 28.00 18.35
CA GLU A 120 -2.26 29.28 17.80
C GLU A 120 -3.41 30.12 17.19
N ILE A 121 -4.39 29.47 16.56
CA ILE A 121 -5.55 30.15 15.98
C ILE A 121 -6.51 30.65 17.09
N ALA A 122 -6.61 29.92 18.20
CA ALA A 122 -7.45 30.32 19.32
C ALA A 122 -6.92 31.56 20.04
N ASP A 123 -5.60 31.71 20.16
CA ASP A 123 -4.95 32.85 20.81
C ASP A 123 -5.00 34.13 19.95
N THR A 124 -5.14 34.05 18.62
CA THR A 124 -5.24 35.18 17.72
C THR A 124 -6.65 35.76 17.60
N HIS A 125 -7.69 35.04 18.04
CA HIS A 125 -9.08 35.52 18.01
C HIS A 125 -9.65 35.92 19.39
N GLY A 126 -8.81 35.91 20.41
CA GLY A 126 -9.18 36.25 21.81
C GLY A 126 -8.78 37.67 22.26
N ALA A 127 -8.46 38.55 21.33
CA ALA A 127 -8.14 39.93 21.62
C ALA A 127 -9.11 40.89 20.96
#